data_941142fe05fee19691bf1395e50491a0
#
_entry.id   941142fe05fee19691bf1395e50491a0
#
_cell.length_a   1.000
_cell.length_b   1.000
_cell.length_c   1.000
_cell.angle_alpha   90.00
_cell.angle_beta   90.00
_cell.angle_gamma   90.00
#
_symmetry.space_group_name_H-M   'P 1'
#
loop_
_entity.id
_entity.type
_entity.pdbx_description
1 polymer ?
#
loop_
_entity_poly.entity_id
_entity_poly.type
_entity_poly.pdbx_seq_one_letter_code
_entity_poly.pdbx_strand_id
1 'polypeptide(L)'
;REVELTCAGRTDAGVNALSQYVSLPVTDEELELDGGRLLRSLVALTPDDVSIRGLYRADAGFSARFDATSRRYRYRISSGEARPVLAWDHAWWYRGQLDVDAMGEAATCLVGEHDFKSFCKAVSAVDKPTCRFVSSLEVTRVEEAGEKFVAVDVCGNAFLHNMVRTIVGT
;
A
#
# COMPACT_ATOMS: atom_id res chain seq x y z
N ARG A 1 -22.65 17.84 3.62
CA ARG A 1 -22.92 16.79 4.62
C ARG A 1 -21.63 16.04 4.96
N GLU A 2 -21.53 15.46 6.12
CA GLU A 2 -20.48 14.52 6.46
C GLU A 2 -20.75 13.18 5.76
N VAL A 3 -19.67 12.57 5.23
CA VAL A 3 -19.73 11.31 4.50
C VAL A 3 -18.62 10.41 5.02
N GLU A 4 -18.95 9.17 5.34
CA GLU A 4 -17.95 8.17 5.73
C GLU A 4 -17.23 7.66 4.49
N LEU A 5 -15.90 7.74 4.51
CA LEU A 5 -15.03 7.23 3.46
C LEU A 5 -14.51 5.85 3.80
N THR A 6 -14.69 4.90 2.88
CA THR A 6 -14.15 3.55 3.02
C THR A 6 -12.96 3.38 2.08
N CYS A 7 -11.75 3.25 2.64
CA CYS A 7 -10.51 3.06 1.87
C CYS A 7 -10.22 1.59 1.60
N ALA A 8 -9.70 1.26 0.42
CA ALA A 8 -9.28 -0.09 0.04
C ALA A 8 -8.18 -0.65 0.96
N GLY A 9 -7.27 0.19 1.41
CA GLY A 9 -6.25 -0.14 2.40
C GLY A 9 -5.93 1.07 3.26
N ARG A 10 -5.77 0.86 4.55
CA ARG A 10 -5.28 1.92 5.44
C ARG A 10 -3.77 2.07 5.22
N THR A 11 -3.31 3.29 5.16
CA THR A 11 -1.88 3.63 5.16
C THR A 11 -1.46 4.04 6.56
N ASP A 12 -0.43 3.41 7.09
CA ASP A 12 0.19 3.83 8.34
C ASP A 12 0.99 5.12 8.12
N ALA A 13 1.38 5.79 9.21
CA ALA A 13 2.19 7.01 9.13
C ALA A 13 3.48 6.77 8.30
N GLY A 14 3.76 7.66 7.36
CA GLY A 14 4.90 7.57 6.45
C GLY A 14 4.73 6.61 5.27
N VAL A 15 3.53 6.03 5.08
CA VAL A 15 3.21 5.21 3.91
C VAL A 15 2.53 6.07 2.85
N ASN A 16 3.11 6.09 1.66
CA ASN A 16 2.54 6.76 0.49
C ASN A 16 1.75 5.78 -0.37
N ALA A 17 0.78 6.27 -1.11
CA ALA A 17 -0.01 5.46 -2.03
C ALA A 17 0.03 6.07 -3.43
N LEU A 18 0.52 5.31 -4.40
CA LEU A 18 0.45 5.67 -5.82
C LEU A 18 -0.97 5.53 -6.38
N SER A 19 -1.75 4.61 -5.81
CA SER A 19 -3.13 4.36 -6.20
C SER A 19 -3.92 3.86 -5.00
N GLN A 20 -4.69 4.75 -4.38
CA GLN A 20 -5.63 4.43 -3.32
C GLN A 20 -7.05 4.54 -3.86
N TYR A 21 -7.86 3.54 -3.60
CA TYR A 21 -9.28 3.57 -3.91
C TYR A 21 -10.09 3.86 -2.65
N VAL A 22 -11.06 4.74 -2.80
CA VAL A 22 -11.97 5.14 -1.73
C VAL A 22 -13.39 5.05 -2.26
N SER A 23 -14.29 4.42 -1.53
CA SER A 23 -15.73 4.47 -1.80
C SER A 23 -16.44 5.33 -0.78
N LEU A 24 -17.49 6.00 -1.23
CA LEU A 24 -18.37 6.81 -0.40
C LEU A 24 -19.82 6.62 -0.86
N PRO A 25 -20.78 6.60 0.07
CA PRO A 25 -22.18 6.59 -0.29
C PRO A 25 -22.62 7.95 -0.87
N VAL A 26 -23.38 7.91 -1.93
CA VAL A 26 -23.94 9.09 -2.59
C VAL A 26 -25.45 8.96 -2.65
N THR A 27 -26.17 10.09 -2.74
CA THR A 27 -27.62 10.12 -3.01
C THR A 27 -27.88 10.07 -4.50
N ASP A 28 -29.12 9.76 -4.90
CA ASP A 28 -29.53 9.79 -6.32
C ASP A 28 -29.32 11.17 -6.94
N GLU A 29 -29.57 12.24 -6.18
CA GLU A 29 -29.36 13.62 -6.62
C GLU A 29 -27.87 13.92 -6.86
N GLU A 30 -26.97 13.38 -6.02
CA GLU A 30 -25.52 13.52 -6.19
C GLU A 30 -25.01 12.71 -7.40
N LEU A 31 -25.68 11.60 -7.75
CA LEU A 31 -25.36 10.83 -8.96
C LEU A 31 -25.67 11.58 -10.25
N GLU A 32 -26.61 12.53 -10.23
CA GLU A 32 -26.97 13.37 -11.37
C GLU A 32 -26.00 14.54 -11.59
N LEU A 33 -25.07 14.80 -10.65
CA LEU A 33 -24.07 15.85 -10.80
C LEU A 33 -23.10 15.56 -11.96
N ASP A 34 -22.66 16.62 -12.63
CA ASP A 34 -21.59 16.54 -13.63
C ASP A 34 -20.30 16.05 -12.95
N GLY A 35 -19.96 14.79 -13.22
CA GLY A 35 -18.77 14.14 -12.64
C GLY A 35 -17.47 14.87 -12.95
N GLY A 36 -17.35 15.49 -14.12
CA GLY A 36 -16.19 16.29 -14.51
C GLY A 36 -16.04 17.57 -13.69
N ARG A 37 -17.16 18.25 -13.41
CA ARG A 37 -17.19 19.41 -12.54
C ARG A 37 -16.90 19.03 -11.10
N LEU A 38 -17.48 17.94 -10.63
CA LEU A 38 -17.27 17.43 -9.27
C LEU A 38 -15.80 17.05 -9.08
N LEU A 39 -15.19 16.33 -10.02
CA LEU A 39 -13.77 15.97 -9.96
C LEU A 39 -12.88 17.21 -9.87
N ARG A 40 -13.10 18.23 -10.71
CA ARG A 40 -12.33 19.49 -10.65
C ARG A 40 -12.48 20.18 -9.29
N SER A 41 -13.69 20.19 -8.72
CA SER A 41 -13.92 20.80 -7.40
C SER A 41 -13.19 20.02 -6.30
N LEU A 42 -13.22 18.69 -6.34
CA LEU A 42 -12.51 17.85 -5.39
C LEU A 42 -11.00 18.05 -5.48
N VAL A 43 -10.44 18.10 -6.68
CA VAL A 43 -8.99 18.37 -6.88
C VAL A 43 -8.61 19.75 -6.32
N ALA A 44 -9.46 20.77 -6.49
CA ALA A 44 -9.18 22.12 -5.99
C ALA A 44 -9.29 22.25 -4.45
N LEU A 45 -10.01 21.36 -3.80
CA LEU A 45 -10.24 21.36 -2.34
C LEU A 45 -9.34 20.40 -1.57
N THR A 46 -8.67 19.48 -2.25
CA THR A 46 -7.71 18.54 -1.63
C THR A 46 -6.37 19.24 -1.37
N PRO A 47 -5.69 18.92 -0.25
CA PRO A 47 -4.35 19.43 0.03
C PRO A 47 -3.31 18.89 -0.98
N ASP A 48 -2.17 19.56 -1.07
CA ASP A 48 -1.13 19.32 -2.10
C ASP A 48 -0.53 17.90 -2.04
N ASP A 49 -0.62 17.23 -0.90
CA ASP A 49 -0.14 15.85 -0.70
C ASP A 49 -1.16 14.77 -1.12
N VAL A 50 -2.35 15.17 -1.59
CA VAL A 50 -3.40 14.28 -2.07
C VAL A 50 -3.82 14.64 -3.49
N SER A 51 -3.62 13.73 -4.44
CA SER A 51 -4.02 13.91 -5.83
C SER A 51 -5.19 12.99 -6.20
N ILE A 52 -6.34 13.56 -6.51
CA ILE A 52 -7.51 12.81 -6.99
C ILE A 52 -7.39 12.60 -8.49
N ARG A 53 -7.28 11.34 -8.92
CA ARG A 53 -7.04 10.97 -10.32
C ARG A 53 -8.29 10.66 -11.11
N GLY A 54 -9.38 10.28 -10.44
CA GLY A 54 -10.61 9.93 -11.12
C GLY A 54 -11.77 9.75 -10.16
N LEU A 55 -12.97 9.83 -10.71
CA LEU A 55 -14.23 9.61 -10.04
C LEU A 55 -15.04 8.62 -10.88
N TYR A 56 -15.49 7.55 -10.27
CA TYR A 56 -16.16 6.45 -10.94
C TYR A 56 -17.48 6.13 -10.23
N ARG A 57 -18.52 5.83 -11.01
CA ARG A 57 -19.75 5.25 -10.47
C ARG A 57 -19.51 3.78 -10.18
N ALA A 58 -20.05 3.30 -9.07
CA ALA A 58 -20.03 1.90 -8.68
C ALA A 58 -21.45 1.45 -8.33
N ASP A 59 -21.65 0.15 -8.37
CA ASP A 59 -22.96 -0.45 -8.03
C ASP A 59 -23.30 -0.23 -6.55
N ALA A 60 -24.58 -0.28 -6.24
CA ALA A 60 -25.04 -0.18 -4.87
C ALA A 60 -24.44 -1.31 -4.00
N GLY A 61 -23.88 -0.95 -2.86
CA GLY A 61 -23.21 -1.88 -1.96
C GLY A 61 -21.72 -2.10 -2.22
N PHE A 62 -21.15 -1.54 -3.29
CA PHE A 62 -19.71 -1.60 -3.53
C PHE A 62 -18.91 -0.99 -2.36
N SER A 63 -17.89 -1.70 -1.93
CA SER A 63 -16.97 -1.28 -0.89
C SER A 63 -15.52 -1.37 -1.38
N ALA A 64 -14.83 -0.25 -1.49
CA ALA A 64 -13.43 -0.23 -1.88
C ALA A 64 -12.55 -1.15 -0.98
N ARG A 65 -12.95 -1.37 0.26
CA ARG A 65 -12.23 -2.21 1.22
C ARG A 65 -12.48 -3.70 1.03
N PHE A 66 -13.76 -4.09 0.88
CA PHE A 66 -14.14 -5.50 0.92
C PHE A 66 -14.15 -6.14 -0.47
N ASP A 67 -14.38 -5.35 -1.52
CA ASP A 67 -14.36 -5.82 -2.90
C ASP A 67 -12.96 -5.74 -3.55
N ALA A 68 -11.97 -5.19 -2.84
CA ALA A 68 -10.60 -5.22 -3.32
C ALA A 68 -10.06 -6.65 -3.31
N THR A 69 -9.68 -7.15 -4.48
CA THR A 69 -9.17 -8.51 -4.68
C THR A 69 -7.69 -8.65 -4.32
N SER A 70 -6.92 -7.58 -4.47
CA SER A 70 -5.50 -7.56 -4.13
C SER A 70 -5.00 -6.19 -3.69
N ARG A 71 -3.90 -6.17 -2.98
CA ARG A 71 -3.13 -4.98 -2.63
C ARG A 71 -1.68 -5.26 -2.94
N ARG A 72 -0.99 -4.25 -3.49
CA ARG A 72 0.45 -4.32 -3.79
C ARG A 72 1.17 -3.24 -3.01
N TYR A 73 2.30 -3.62 -2.41
CA TYR A 73 3.20 -2.70 -1.73
C TYR A 73 4.60 -2.82 -2.32
N ARG A 74 5.28 -1.68 -2.46
CA ARG A 74 6.71 -1.60 -2.72
C ARG A 74 7.40 -0.97 -1.52
N TYR A 75 8.35 -1.70 -0.94
CA TYR A 75 9.22 -1.17 0.09
C TYR A 75 10.60 -0.91 -0.52
N ARG A 76 11.12 0.31 -0.36
CA ARG A 76 12.43 0.69 -0.89
C ARG A 76 13.45 0.72 0.23
N ILE A 77 14.61 0.11 -0.01
CA ILE A 77 15.75 0.11 0.90
C ILE A 77 16.93 0.72 0.14
N SER A 78 17.41 1.86 0.60
CA SER A 78 18.67 2.43 0.12
C SER A 78 19.81 1.86 0.97
N SER A 79 20.71 1.08 0.37
CA SER A 79 21.83 0.45 1.07
C SER A 79 23.15 1.14 0.73
N GLY A 80 24.03 1.29 1.73
CA GLY A 80 25.36 1.89 1.57
C GLY A 80 25.61 3.10 2.47
N GLU A 81 26.76 3.73 2.29
CA GLU A 81 27.26 4.81 3.15
C GLU A 81 26.48 6.12 3.00
N ALA A 82 26.03 6.43 1.77
CA ALA A 82 25.30 7.67 1.47
C ALA A 82 23.80 7.50 1.67
N ARG A 83 23.16 8.52 2.26
CA ARG A 83 21.71 8.59 2.35
C ARG A 83 21.11 8.92 0.99
N PRO A 84 19.90 8.41 0.66
CA PRO A 84 19.16 8.88 -0.49
C PRO A 84 18.77 10.37 -0.25
N VAL A 85 18.79 11.16 -1.30
CA VAL A 85 18.43 12.58 -1.23
C VAL A 85 17.00 12.80 -1.68
N LEU A 86 16.63 12.28 -2.85
CA LEU A 86 15.29 12.45 -3.42
C LEU A 86 14.26 11.55 -2.73
N ALA A 87 14.68 10.38 -2.26
CA ALA A 87 13.81 9.42 -1.60
C ALA A 87 14.03 9.36 -0.07
N TRP A 88 14.54 10.44 0.54
CA TRP A 88 14.91 10.47 1.97
C TRP A 88 13.75 10.10 2.92
N ASP A 89 12.53 10.38 2.57
CA ASP A 89 11.30 10.10 3.33
C ASP A 89 10.48 8.91 2.76
N HIS A 90 10.91 8.35 1.61
CA HIS A 90 10.21 7.26 0.91
C HIS A 90 11.00 5.96 0.87
N ALA A 91 12.24 5.92 1.41
CA ALA A 91 13.09 4.75 1.46
C ALA A 91 13.72 4.58 2.85
N TRP A 92 13.86 3.34 3.26
CA TRP A 92 14.63 3.02 4.45
C TRP A 92 16.11 3.05 4.11
N TRP A 93 16.87 3.90 4.76
CA TRP A 93 18.31 3.89 4.63
C TRP A 93 18.95 2.87 5.58
N TYR A 94 19.63 1.90 5.00
CA TYR A 94 20.37 0.85 5.68
C TYR A 94 21.85 0.95 5.34
N ARG A 95 22.70 1.14 6.34
CA ARG A 95 24.14 1.37 6.15
C ARG A 95 24.93 0.13 5.72
N GLY A 96 24.36 -1.07 5.81
CA GLY A 96 25.00 -2.32 5.45
C GLY A 96 24.88 -2.67 3.98
N GLN A 97 25.52 -3.77 3.61
CA GLN A 97 25.31 -4.43 2.32
C GLN A 97 24.15 -5.40 2.45
N LEU A 98 23.33 -5.53 1.40
CA LEU A 98 22.23 -6.46 1.32
C LEU A 98 22.53 -7.53 0.25
N ASP A 99 22.40 -8.78 0.62
CA ASP A 99 22.41 -9.90 -0.31
C ASP A 99 21.01 -10.09 -0.90
N VAL A 100 20.79 -9.44 -2.06
CA VAL A 100 19.49 -9.42 -2.72
C VAL A 100 19.06 -10.81 -3.18
N ASP A 101 20.02 -11.67 -3.54
CA ASP A 101 19.72 -13.02 -4.02
C ASP A 101 19.27 -13.90 -2.84
N ALA A 102 19.97 -13.86 -1.72
CA ALA A 102 19.55 -14.54 -0.49
C ALA A 102 18.21 -14.02 0.05
N MET A 103 17.98 -12.70 -0.01
CA MET A 103 16.68 -12.11 0.35
C MET A 103 15.56 -12.63 -0.58
N GLY A 104 15.81 -12.70 -1.89
CA GLY A 104 14.87 -13.22 -2.88
C GLY A 104 14.54 -14.69 -2.64
N GLU A 105 15.54 -15.52 -2.34
CA GLU A 105 15.35 -16.94 -2.00
C GLU A 105 14.49 -17.09 -0.75
N ALA A 106 14.82 -16.38 0.33
CA ALA A 106 14.04 -16.41 1.57
C ALA A 106 12.60 -15.94 1.36
N ALA A 107 12.36 -14.94 0.52
CA ALA A 107 11.05 -14.42 0.20
C ALA A 107 10.10 -15.47 -0.41
N THR A 108 10.63 -16.46 -1.13
CA THR A 108 9.82 -17.53 -1.75
C THR A 108 9.03 -18.34 -0.73
N CYS A 109 9.55 -18.49 0.48
CA CYS A 109 8.88 -19.23 1.56
C CYS A 109 7.59 -18.57 2.06
N LEU A 110 7.39 -17.30 1.76
CA LEU A 110 6.21 -16.52 2.20
C LEU A 110 5.14 -16.40 1.11
N VAL A 111 5.41 -16.91 -0.10
CA VAL A 111 4.43 -16.93 -1.19
C VAL A 111 3.43 -18.07 -0.95
N GLY A 112 2.15 -17.78 -1.13
CA GLY A 112 1.07 -18.74 -0.88
C GLY A 112 0.19 -18.32 0.30
N GLU A 113 -0.58 -19.30 0.80
CA GLU A 113 -1.44 -19.10 1.96
C GLU A 113 -0.72 -19.53 3.24
N HIS A 114 -0.52 -18.61 4.16
CA HIS A 114 0.16 -18.85 5.43
C HIS A 114 -0.51 -18.11 6.59
N ASP A 115 -0.28 -18.59 7.80
CA ASP A 115 -0.60 -17.85 9.02
C ASP A 115 0.51 -16.83 9.31
N PHE A 116 0.23 -15.55 9.04
CA PHE A 116 1.14 -14.44 9.27
C PHE A 116 1.06 -13.81 10.68
N LYS A 117 0.58 -14.57 11.67
CA LYS A 117 0.46 -14.09 13.05
C LYS A 117 1.79 -13.55 13.60
N SER A 118 2.91 -14.20 13.29
CA SER A 118 4.25 -13.77 13.71
C SER A 118 4.75 -12.50 12.97
N PHE A 119 4.13 -12.14 11.86
CA PHE A 119 4.49 -10.98 11.05
C PHE A 119 3.60 -9.75 11.31
N CYS A 120 2.81 -9.75 12.36
CA CYS A 120 1.94 -8.61 12.67
C CYS A 120 2.08 -8.16 14.12
N LYS A 121 1.58 -6.96 14.37
CA LYS A 121 1.51 -6.44 15.74
C LYS A 121 0.57 -7.32 16.56
N ALA A 122 1.05 -7.87 17.68
CA ALA A 122 0.33 -8.86 18.50
C ALA A 122 -1.10 -8.44 18.84
N VAL A 123 -1.32 -7.18 19.23
CA VAL A 123 -2.66 -6.62 19.54
C VAL A 123 -3.61 -6.70 18.34
N SER A 124 -3.09 -6.69 17.11
CA SER A 124 -3.91 -6.73 15.89
C SER A 124 -4.34 -8.15 15.50
N ALA A 125 -3.76 -9.17 16.14
CA ALA A 125 -4.04 -10.58 15.89
C ALA A 125 -5.04 -11.19 16.89
N VAL A 126 -5.43 -10.46 17.94
CA VAL A 126 -6.37 -10.95 18.93
C VAL A 126 -7.75 -11.09 18.30
N ASP A 127 -8.31 -12.29 18.34
CA ASP A 127 -9.65 -12.64 17.84
C ASP A 127 -9.91 -12.30 16.36
N LYS A 128 -8.83 -12.27 15.54
CA LYS A 128 -8.93 -12.00 14.10
C LYS A 128 -8.20 -13.06 13.29
N PRO A 129 -8.72 -13.42 12.10
CA PRO A 129 -8.02 -14.32 11.19
C PRO A 129 -6.66 -13.73 10.78
N THR A 130 -5.60 -14.53 10.92
CA THR A 130 -4.22 -14.14 10.59
C THR A 130 -3.70 -14.79 9.32
N CYS A 131 -4.45 -15.77 8.76
CA CYS A 131 -4.14 -16.36 7.46
C CYS A 131 -4.30 -15.33 6.35
N ARG A 132 -3.30 -15.23 5.46
CA ARG A 132 -3.30 -14.37 4.28
C ARG A 132 -2.71 -15.12 3.10
N PHE A 133 -3.15 -14.73 1.91
CA PHE A 133 -2.59 -15.23 0.67
C PHE A 133 -1.69 -14.17 0.04
N VAL A 134 -0.40 -14.46 -0.05
CA VAL A 134 0.60 -13.66 -0.76
C VAL A 134 0.77 -14.25 -2.15
N SER A 135 0.35 -13.52 -3.18
CA SER A 135 0.40 -13.97 -4.57
C SER A 135 1.79 -13.81 -5.19
N SER A 136 2.55 -12.81 -4.76
CA SER A 136 3.95 -12.62 -5.16
C SER A 136 4.72 -11.86 -4.09
N LEU A 137 6.01 -12.16 -3.97
CA LEU A 137 6.99 -11.45 -3.15
C LEU A 137 8.32 -11.48 -3.89
N GLU A 138 8.76 -10.32 -4.35
CA GLU A 138 9.94 -10.19 -5.20
C GLU A 138 10.92 -9.20 -4.59
N VAL A 139 12.22 -9.51 -4.65
CA VAL A 139 13.29 -8.63 -4.19
C VAL A 139 14.20 -8.33 -5.37
N THR A 140 14.30 -7.06 -5.75
CA THR A 140 15.03 -6.65 -6.94
C THR A 140 15.87 -5.40 -6.71
N ARG A 141 16.92 -5.22 -7.50
CA ARG A 141 17.64 -3.95 -7.57
C ARG A 141 16.95 -3.04 -8.57
N VAL A 142 16.64 -1.82 -8.16
CA VAL A 142 15.99 -0.82 -9.01
C VAL A 142 16.77 0.49 -8.94
N GLU A 143 16.67 1.28 -10.01
CA GLU A 143 17.19 2.64 -10.06
C GLU A 143 16.05 3.59 -10.39
N GLU A 144 15.80 4.57 -9.52
CA GLU A 144 14.75 5.55 -9.68
C GLU A 144 15.37 6.95 -9.49
N ALA A 145 15.18 7.84 -10.45
CA ALA A 145 15.72 9.21 -10.45
C ALA A 145 17.24 9.29 -10.17
N GLY A 146 18.03 8.29 -10.60
CA GLY A 146 19.48 8.22 -10.38
C GLY A 146 19.90 7.69 -9.01
N GLU A 147 18.96 7.33 -8.15
CA GLU A 147 19.23 6.68 -6.86
C GLU A 147 18.97 5.17 -6.95
N LYS A 148 19.83 4.37 -6.29
CA LYS A 148 19.76 2.89 -6.32
C LYS A 148 19.09 2.37 -5.05
N PHE A 149 18.17 1.42 -5.24
CA PHE A 149 17.44 0.79 -4.15
C PHE A 149 17.38 -0.73 -4.31
N VAL A 150 17.19 -1.40 -3.18
CA VAL A 150 16.59 -2.73 -3.16
C VAL A 150 15.10 -2.53 -2.96
N ALA A 151 14.30 -2.97 -3.92
CA ALA A 151 12.85 -2.94 -3.86
C ALA A 151 12.33 -4.32 -3.42
N VAL A 152 11.47 -4.32 -2.41
CA VAL A 152 10.69 -5.49 -2.00
C VAL A 152 9.25 -5.24 -2.43
N ASP A 153 8.80 -5.93 -3.47
CA ASP A 153 7.45 -5.87 -4.01
C ASP A 153 6.63 -7.03 -3.49
N VAL A 154 5.54 -6.75 -2.80
CA VAL A 154 4.64 -7.77 -2.26
C VAL A 154 3.21 -7.53 -2.73
N CYS A 155 2.55 -8.59 -3.20
CA CYS A 155 1.15 -8.58 -3.60
C CYS A 155 0.41 -9.68 -2.83
N GLY A 156 -0.79 -9.37 -2.33
CA GLY A 156 -1.61 -10.33 -1.63
C GLY A 156 -3.06 -9.88 -1.50
N ASN A 157 -3.92 -10.80 -1.06
CA ASN A 157 -5.35 -10.51 -0.90
C ASN A 157 -5.63 -9.48 0.21
N ALA A 158 -4.87 -9.53 1.29
CA ALA A 158 -4.94 -8.58 2.40
C ALA A 158 -3.66 -8.65 3.23
N PHE A 159 -3.38 -7.61 4.01
CA PHE A 159 -2.24 -7.55 4.91
C PHE A 159 -2.67 -7.23 6.33
N LEU A 160 -1.98 -7.82 7.29
CA LEU A 160 -2.13 -7.49 8.71
C LEU A 160 -1.37 -6.20 9.02
N HIS A 161 -1.72 -5.59 10.14
CA HIS A 161 -1.05 -4.37 10.61
C HIS A 161 0.46 -4.61 10.80
N ASN A 162 1.28 -3.82 10.18
CA ASN A 162 2.75 -3.91 10.12
C ASN A 162 3.31 -5.12 9.35
N MET A 163 2.49 -5.97 8.73
CA MET A 163 2.94 -7.22 8.10
C MET A 163 4.07 -6.99 7.08
N VAL A 164 3.90 -6.06 6.15
CA VAL A 164 4.93 -5.74 5.14
C VAL A 164 6.22 -5.26 5.77
N ARG A 165 6.14 -4.38 6.78
CA ARG A 165 7.32 -3.88 7.50
C ARG A 165 8.06 -5.01 8.22
N THR A 166 7.34 -5.95 8.81
CA THR A 166 7.93 -7.10 9.51
C THR A 166 8.59 -8.04 8.52
N ILE A 167 7.93 -8.35 7.39
CA ILE A 167 8.52 -9.16 6.31
C ILE A 167 9.87 -8.57 5.84
N VAL A 168 9.91 -7.26 5.61
CA VAL A 168 11.15 -6.59 5.14
C VAL A 168 12.23 -6.54 6.21
N GLY A 169 11.85 -6.50 7.48
CA GLY A 169 12.78 -6.41 8.61
C GLY A 169 13.33 -7.75 9.12
N THR A 170 12.82 -8.87 8.57
CA THR A 170 13.26 -10.23 8.93
C THR A 170 14.35 -10.71 7.99
#